data_bb2809626d70dfd735dce44b43470c6a
#
_entry.id   bb2809626d70dfd735dce44b43470c6a
#
_cell.length_a   1.000
_cell.length_b   1.000
_cell.length_c   1.000
_cell.angle_alpha   90.00
_cell.angle_beta   90.00
_cell.angle_gamma   90.00
#
_symmetry.space_group_name_H-M   'P 1'
#
loop_
_entity.id
_entity.type
_entity.pdbx_description
1 polymer ?
#
loop_
_entity_poly.entity_id
_entity_poly.type
_entity_poly.pdbx_seq_one_letter_code
_entity_poly.pdbx_strand_id
1 'polypeptide(L)'
;MSGARVANLCLSLVAGFLAPIPIRPPAASTVAEGVDKLHFTLTGITLFFTALIFSTIFFFMIKYRRRSEDEVPPEIDKNVPLEILWTAIPTLICVVIFFWATSLYIQNARPPEASTEVFVVGKQWMWHLQHTEGVREINELHVPLGVPIKLTMTSEDVIHDFYIPAFRVKKDVLPGRYTSLWFQATKTGTYHIFCGQYCGANHAEMVGWVYVMEPSEYAAWLSGGSTHESMAQAGERLFTQLGCTTCHVADNTGRGPSLVGLYGKPEKLRSGETRIVDEALIRQAIVFPNSVILPNYPPVMPTFQGQINEEQVLQLIAYVKSLGTQERTAK
;
A
#
# COMPACT_ATOMS: atom_id res chain seq x y z
N MET A 1 -56.59 -7.74 18.19
CA MET A 1 -55.23 -7.22 17.96
C MET A 1 -55.38 -5.88 17.27
N SER A 2 -54.92 -4.78 17.89
CA SER A 2 -55.18 -3.40 17.43
C SER A 2 -54.38 -3.14 16.11
N GLY A 3 -55.06 -2.55 15.12
CA GLY A 3 -54.44 -2.19 13.83
C GLY A 3 -53.18 -1.36 13.89
N ALA A 4 -52.98 -0.65 15.00
CA ALA A 4 -51.71 0.10 15.29
C ALA A 4 -50.50 -0.81 15.45
N ARG A 5 -50.65 -2.03 15.98
CA ARG A 5 -49.54 -2.99 16.10
C ARG A 5 -49.10 -3.60 14.76
N VAL A 6 -50.07 -3.81 13.85
CA VAL A 6 -49.77 -4.32 12.50
C VAL A 6 -49.10 -3.23 11.66
N ALA A 7 -49.57 -1.97 11.77
CA ALA A 7 -48.94 -0.85 11.05
C ALA A 7 -47.51 -0.58 11.54
N ASN A 8 -47.25 -0.65 12.85
CA ASN A 8 -45.87 -0.51 13.39
C ASN A 8 -44.96 -1.67 12.99
N LEU A 9 -45.49 -2.90 12.91
CA LEU A 9 -44.73 -4.06 12.42
C LEU A 9 -44.37 -3.93 10.93
N CYS A 10 -45.33 -3.48 10.12
CA CYS A 10 -45.08 -3.22 8.69
C CYS A 10 -44.08 -2.06 8.50
N LEU A 11 -44.17 -0.98 9.28
CA LEU A 11 -43.20 0.14 9.21
C LEU A 11 -41.79 -0.31 9.63
N SER A 12 -41.67 -1.12 10.68
CA SER A 12 -40.37 -1.63 11.12
C SER A 12 -39.76 -2.63 10.13
N LEU A 13 -40.57 -3.45 9.46
CA LEU A 13 -40.11 -4.34 8.39
C LEU A 13 -39.67 -3.55 7.14
N VAL A 14 -40.39 -2.51 6.76
CA VAL A 14 -40.04 -1.65 5.63
C VAL A 14 -38.79 -0.81 5.95
N ALA A 15 -38.68 -0.30 7.16
CA ALA A 15 -37.47 0.42 7.62
C ALA A 15 -36.24 -0.50 7.68
N GLY A 16 -36.41 -1.78 8.08
CA GLY A 16 -35.34 -2.78 8.04
C GLY A 16 -34.94 -3.14 6.62
N PHE A 17 -35.87 -3.12 5.65
CA PHE A 17 -35.59 -3.36 4.23
C PHE A 17 -34.94 -2.16 3.53
N LEU A 18 -35.13 -0.95 4.06
CA LEU A 18 -34.51 0.30 3.59
C LEU A 18 -33.20 0.64 4.31
N ALA A 19 -32.79 -0.17 5.29
CA ALA A 19 -31.46 0.00 5.88
C ALA A 19 -30.42 -0.17 4.77
N PRO A 20 -29.50 0.80 4.57
CA PRO A 20 -28.51 0.70 3.53
C PRO A 20 -27.68 -0.56 3.76
N ILE A 21 -27.74 -1.50 2.80
CA ILE A 21 -26.87 -2.68 2.83
C ILE A 21 -25.45 -2.13 2.80
N PRO A 22 -24.59 -2.43 3.80
CA PRO A 22 -23.23 -1.93 3.82
C PRO A 22 -22.42 -2.63 2.72
N ILE A 23 -22.39 -2.02 1.53
CA ILE A 23 -21.69 -2.56 0.34
C ILE A 23 -20.16 -2.48 0.54
N ARG A 24 -19.70 -1.72 1.53
CA ARG A 24 -18.28 -1.51 1.82
C ARG A 24 -18.07 -1.20 3.31
N PRO A 25 -16.87 -1.53 3.85
CA PRO A 25 -16.55 -1.17 5.22
C PRO A 25 -16.47 0.37 5.40
N PRO A 26 -16.75 0.89 6.61
CA PRO A 26 -16.60 2.30 6.93
C PRO A 26 -15.19 2.79 6.59
N ALA A 27 -15.08 4.02 6.08
CA ALA A 27 -13.79 4.66 5.88
C ALA A 27 -13.11 4.96 7.22
N ALA A 28 -11.86 4.54 7.40
CA ALA A 28 -11.11 4.66 8.63
C ALA A 28 -9.67 5.15 8.45
N SER A 29 -9.35 5.78 7.31
CA SER A 29 -8.06 6.42 7.05
C SER A 29 -8.21 7.75 6.32
N THR A 30 -7.16 8.57 6.33
CA THR A 30 -7.09 9.82 5.55
C THR A 30 -7.16 9.56 4.04
N VAL A 31 -6.57 8.47 3.57
CA VAL A 31 -6.61 8.04 2.16
C VAL A 31 -8.02 7.68 1.72
N ALA A 32 -8.79 7.03 2.61
CA ALA A 32 -10.11 6.51 2.28
C ALA A 32 -11.09 7.61 1.84
N GLU A 33 -11.02 8.80 2.44
CA GLU A 33 -11.91 9.91 2.10
C GLU A 33 -11.71 10.37 0.64
N GLY A 34 -10.46 10.53 0.22
CA GLY A 34 -10.13 10.94 -1.16
C GLY A 34 -10.54 9.89 -2.19
N VAL A 35 -10.25 8.62 -1.92
CA VAL A 35 -10.61 7.50 -2.79
C VAL A 35 -12.13 7.35 -2.90
N ASP A 36 -12.84 7.49 -1.79
CA ASP A 36 -14.30 7.39 -1.76
C ASP A 36 -14.97 8.52 -2.56
N LYS A 37 -14.49 9.76 -2.44
CA LYS A 37 -14.99 10.90 -3.24
C LYS A 37 -14.82 10.65 -4.74
N LEU A 38 -13.64 10.19 -5.17
CA LEU A 38 -13.39 9.83 -6.56
C LEU A 38 -14.32 8.70 -7.02
N HIS A 39 -14.43 7.63 -6.24
CA HIS A 39 -15.27 6.48 -6.55
C HIS A 39 -16.74 6.86 -6.75
N PHE A 40 -17.32 7.64 -5.84
CA PHE A 40 -18.71 8.07 -5.99
C PHE A 40 -18.92 9.02 -7.15
N THR A 41 -17.96 9.89 -7.43
CA THR A 41 -18.04 10.76 -8.61
C THR A 41 -18.06 9.93 -9.89
N LEU A 42 -17.14 8.95 -10.01
CA LEU A 42 -17.11 8.03 -11.15
C LEU A 42 -18.42 7.22 -11.29
N THR A 43 -18.93 6.72 -10.18
CA THR A 43 -20.21 5.99 -10.15
C THR A 43 -21.37 6.89 -10.60
N GLY A 44 -21.42 8.13 -10.11
CA GLY A 44 -22.44 9.11 -10.51
C GLY A 44 -22.38 9.45 -12.00
N ILE A 45 -21.19 9.67 -12.55
CA ILE A 45 -20.97 9.89 -13.98
C ILE A 45 -21.43 8.67 -14.80
N THR A 46 -21.05 7.47 -14.37
CA THR A 46 -21.44 6.22 -15.04
C THR A 46 -22.96 6.06 -15.06
N LEU A 47 -23.63 6.25 -13.92
CA LEU A 47 -25.08 6.16 -13.83
C LEU A 47 -25.78 7.21 -14.70
N PHE A 48 -25.26 8.44 -14.70
CA PHE A 48 -25.81 9.53 -15.53
C PHE A 48 -25.73 9.18 -17.03
N PHE A 49 -24.56 8.79 -17.54
CA PHE A 49 -24.42 8.46 -18.96
C PHE A 49 -25.18 7.20 -19.32
N THR A 50 -25.22 6.21 -18.45
CA THR A 50 -26.04 5.00 -18.64
C THR A 50 -27.51 5.37 -18.77
N ALA A 51 -28.06 6.14 -17.85
CA ALA A 51 -29.45 6.59 -17.91
C ALA A 51 -29.75 7.43 -19.16
N LEU A 52 -28.83 8.35 -19.50
CA LEU A 52 -28.96 9.20 -20.70
C LEU A 52 -29.00 8.37 -21.97
N ILE A 53 -28.08 7.43 -22.15
CA ILE A 53 -27.99 6.60 -23.35
C ILE A 53 -29.23 5.70 -23.48
N PHE A 54 -29.59 4.97 -22.42
CA PHE A 54 -30.74 4.08 -22.46
C PHE A 54 -32.04 4.85 -22.68
N SER A 55 -32.22 6.00 -22.02
CA SER A 55 -33.41 6.85 -22.24
C SER A 55 -33.48 7.37 -23.66
N THR A 56 -32.33 7.78 -24.23
CA THR A 56 -32.28 8.26 -25.63
C THR A 56 -32.61 7.14 -26.63
N ILE A 57 -32.04 5.94 -26.43
CA ILE A 57 -32.32 4.76 -27.25
C ILE A 57 -33.84 4.44 -27.19
N PHE A 58 -34.38 4.36 -25.96
CA PHE A 58 -35.80 4.06 -25.77
C PHE A 58 -36.73 5.12 -26.42
N PHE A 59 -36.37 6.39 -26.26
CA PHE A 59 -37.05 7.49 -26.91
C PHE A 59 -37.03 7.35 -28.44
N PHE A 60 -35.89 7.05 -29.03
CA PHE A 60 -35.76 6.88 -30.47
C PHE A 60 -36.51 5.63 -30.99
N MET A 61 -36.49 4.54 -30.23
CA MET A 61 -37.27 3.34 -30.58
C MET A 61 -38.77 3.64 -30.68
N ILE A 62 -39.30 4.50 -29.82
CA ILE A 62 -40.73 4.90 -29.87
C ILE A 62 -40.97 5.93 -30.97
N LYS A 63 -40.15 7.00 -31.02
CA LYS A 63 -40.33 8.15 -31.88
C LYS A 63 -40.15 7.80 -33.36
N TYR A 64 -39.12 7.03 -33.67
CA TYR A 64 -38.73 6.67 -35.05
C TYR A 64 -39.13 5.25 -35.44
N ARG A 65 -40.09 4.67 -34.73
CA ARG A 65 -40.65 3.38 -35.11
C ARG A 65 -41.34 3.51 -36.47
N ARG A 66 -40.93 2.68 -37.46
CA ARG A 66 -41.59 2.60 -38.79
C ARG A 66 -43.08 2.32 -38.64
N ARG A 67 -43.92 3.14 -39.27
CA ARG A 67 -45.38 3.08 -39.16
C ARG A 67 -46.06 2.53 -40.42
N SER A 68 -45.38 2.62 -41.58
CA SER A 68 -45.86 2.04 -42.85
C SER A 68 -44.69 1.46 -43.64
N GLU A 69 -44.98 0.59 -44.63
CA GLU A 69 -43.95 0.02 -45.48
C GLU A 69 -43.36 1.04 -46.44
N ASP A 70 -44.06 2.09 -46.78
CA ASP A 70 -43.64 3.17 -47.70
C ASP A 70 -42.92 4.30 -46.98
N GLU A 71 -42.74 4.22 -45.66
CA GLU A 71 -42.06 5.26 -44.88
C GLU A 71 -40.54 5.21 -45.15
N VAL A 72 -40.02 6.22 -45.85
CA VAL A 72 -38.60 6.42 -46.12
C VAL A 72 -38.07 7.54 -45.20
N PRO A 73 -37.19 7.26 -44.28
CA PRO A 73 -36.61 8.29 -43.40
C PRO A 73 -35.70 9.22 -44.22
N PRO A 74 -35.57 10.51 -43.82
CA PRO A 74 -34.62 11.42 -44.44
C PRO A 74 -33.18 10.96 -44.18
N GLU A 75 -32.33 11.03 -45.18
CA GLU A 75 -30.90 10.81 -45.01
C GLU A 75 -30.29 11.98 -44.24
N ILE A 76 -29.80 11.68 -43.03
CA ILE A 76 -29.08 12.64 -42.19
C ILE A 76 -27.60 12.16 -42.10
N ASP A 77 -26.74 12.74 -42.91
CA ASP A 77 -25.37 12.28 -43.04
C ASP A 77 -24.46 12.80 -41.90
N LYS A 78 -24.58 14.04 -41.48
CA LYS A 78 -23.66 14.71 -40.55
C LYS A 78 -24.34 15.79 -39.71
N ASN A 79 -23.91 15.87 -38.44
CA ASN A 79 -24.23 16.99 -37.57
C ASN A 79 -22.98 17.40 -36.78
N VAL A 80 -22.10 18.16 -37.42
CA VAL A 80 -20.79 18.56 -36.86
C VAL A 80 -20.89 19.20 -35.47
N PRO A 81 -21.84 20.12 -35.17
CA PRO A 81 -21.97 20.64 -33.82
C PRO A 81 -22.27 19.58 -32.76
N LEU A 82 -23.14 18.62 -33.08
CA LEU A 82 -23.48 17.52 -32.18
C LEU A 82 -22.28 16.57 -31.98
N GLU A 83 -21.52 16.28 -33.04
CA GLU A 83 -20.31 15.46 -33.01
C GLU A 83 -19.23 16.09 -32.11
N ILE A 84 -19.02 17.41 -32.24
CA ILE A 84 -18.12 18.14 -31.38
C ILE A 84 -18.59 18.09 -29.92
N LEU A 85 -19.89 18.26 -29.67
CA LEU A 85 -20.45 18.30 -28.32
C LEU A 85 -20.24 16.97 -27.58
N TRP A 86 -20.59 15.84 -28.20
CA TRP A 86 -20.46 14.54 -27.55
C TRP A 86 -19.01 14.03 -27.48
N THR A 87 -18.09 14.61 -28.23
CA THR A 87 -16.66 14.33 -28.12
C THR A 87 -16.01 15.22 -27.08
N ALA A 88 -16.27 16.53 -27.12
CA ALA A 88 -15.60 17.50 -26.26
C ALA A 88 -15.99 17.35 -24.78
N ILE A 89 -17.28 17.15 -24.47
CA ILE A 89 -17.74 17.01 -23.07
C ILE A 89 -17.13 15.79 -22.37
N PRO A 90 -17.25 14.56 -22.90
CA PRO A 90 -16.61 13.39 -22.25
C PRO A 90 -15.08 13.52 -22.17
N THR A 91 -14.44 14.09 -23.21
CA THR A 91 -13.00 14.32 -23.19
C THR A 91 -12.60 15.24 -22.05
N LEU A 92 -13.30 16.36 -21.87
CA LEU A 92 -13.02 17.30 -20.76
C LEU A 92 -13.22 16.63 -19.40
N ILE A 93 -14.28 15.85 -19.23
CA ILE A 93 -14.54 15.07 -18.01
C ILE A 93 -13.37 14.10 -17.75
N CYS A 94 -12.92 13.35 -18.77
CA CYS A 94 -11.77 12.44 -18.64
C CYS A 94 -10.49 13.19 -18.23
N VAL A 95 -10.21 14.35 -18.79
CA VAL A 95 -9.04 15.17 -18.43
C VAL A 95 -9.10 15.62 -16.96
N VAL A 96 -10.26 16.09 -16.50
CA VAL A 96 -10.44 16.48 -15.08
C VAL A 96 -10.24 15.28 -14.14
N ILE A 97 -10.84 14.13 -14.46
CA ILE A 97 -10.70 12.90 -13.69
C ILE A 97 -9.23 12.45 -13.67
N PHE A 98 -8.54 12.52 -14.81
CA PHE A 98 -7.13 12.15 -14.91
C PHE A 98 -6.25 12.94 -13.95
N PHE A 99 -6.36 14.25 -13.93
CA PHE A 99 -5.56 15.09 -13.01
C PHE A 99 -5.93 14.85 -11.54
N TRP A 100 -7.20 14.68 -11.24
CA TRP A 100 -7.64 14.37 -9.88
C TRP A 100 -7.13 13.01 -9.40
N ALA A 101 -7.32 11.97 -10.20
CA ALA A 101 -6.82 10.62 -9.87
C ALA A 101 -5.30 10.59 -9.75
N THR A 102 -4.57 11.27 -10.63
CA THR A 102 -3.11 11.40 -10.60
C THR A 102 -2.64 12.09 -9.32
N SER A 103 -3.31 13.16 -8.90
CA SER A 103 -3.00 13.85 -7.64
C SER A 103 -3.16 12.93 -6.43
N LEU A 104 -4.27 12.19 -6.35
CA LEU A 104 -4.50 11.20 -5.29
C LEU A 104 -3.45 10.08 -5.32
N TYR A 105 -3.11 9.58 -6.51
CA TYR A 105 -2.09 8.55 -6.66
C TYR A 105 -0.72 9.02 -6.13
N ILE A 106 -0.29 10.22 -6.49
CA ILE A 106 1.00 10.78 -6.04
C ILE A 106 1.01 10.95 -4.52
N GLN A 107 -0.08 11.47 -3.93
CA GLN A 107 -0.22 11.61 -2.48
C GLN A 107 -0.13 10.26 -1.77
N ASN A 108 -0.81 9.25 -2.28
CA ASN A 108 -0.82 7.91 -1.69
C ASN A 108 0.47 7.11 -1.92
N ALA A 109 1.26 7.48 -2.94
CA ALA A 109 2.53 6.82 -3.23
C ALA A 109 3.72 7.34 -2.39
N ARG A 110 3.57 8.49 -1.73
CA ARG A 110 4.64 9.15 -0.99
C ARG A 110 4.31 9.22 0.50
N PRO A 111 4.93 8.36 1.34
CA PRO A 111 4.75 8.44 2.78
C PRO A 111 5.31 9.78 3.31
N PRO A 112 4.68 10.39 4.34
CA PRO A 112 5.25 11.51 5.06
C PRO A 112 6.61 11.16 5.68
N GLU A 113 7.54 12.13 5.79
CA GLU A 113 8.87 11.89 6.35
C GLU A 113 8.85 11.41 7.81
N ALA A 114 7.88 11.86 8.59
CA ALA A 114 7.70 11.50 10.01
C ALA A 114 6.83 10.24 10.20
N SER A 115 6.86 9.29 9.27
CA SER A 115 6.09 8.04 9.38
C SER A 115 6.76 7.03 10.30
N THR A 116 5.99 6.37 11.17
CA THR A 116 6.44 5.17 11.89
C THR A 116 6.55 4.01 10.91
N GLU A 117 7.70 3.33 10.89
CA GLU A 117 7.94 2.23 9.96
C GLU A 117 7.64 0.89 10.61
N VAL A 118 6.92 0.03 9.87
CA VAL A 118 6.69 -1.38 10.22
C VAL A 118 7.11 -2.23 9.02
N PHE A 119 7.85 -3.29 9.27
CA PHE A 119 8.29 -4.23 8.25
C PHE A 119 7.29 -5.38 8.13
N VAL A 120 6.99 -5.77 6.89
CA VAL A 120 6.04 -6.84 6.60
C VAL A 120 6.68 -7.87 5.67
N VAL A 121 6.63 -9.12 6.07
CA VAL A 121 7.05 -10.24 5.24
C VAL A 121 5.84 -11.13 4.97
N GLY A 122 5.45 -11.22 3.70
CA GLY A 122 4.41 -12.15 3.23
C GLY A 122 5.02 -13.55 3.04
N LYS A 123 4.33 -14.58 3.57
CA LYS A 123 4.67 -15.98 3.39
C LYS A 123 3.38 -16.78 3.32
N GLN A 124 3.34 -17.85 2.54
CA GLN A 124 2.17 -18.72 2.40
C GLN A 124 1.81 -19.40 3.74
N TRP A 125 0.74 -19.09 4.41
CA TRP A 125 -0.31 -18.09 4.12
C TRP A 125 -0.51 -17.23 5.36
N MET A 126 0.48 -16.39 5.68
CA MET A 126 0.50 -15.53 6.86
C MET A 126 1.29 -14.24 6.59
N TRP A 127 1.04 -13.26 7.43
CA TRP A 127 1.75 -11.99 7.47
C TRP A 127 2.64 -11.96 8.70
N HIS A 128 3.94 -11.81 8.53
CA HIS A 128 4.88 -11.51 9.60
C HIS A 128 5.10 -10.01 9.63
N LEU A 129 4.84 -9.38 10.77
CA LEU A 129 5.00 -7.95 10.96
C LEU A 129 6.01 -7.70 12.08
N GLN A 130 6.84 -6.68 11.89
CA GLN A 130 7.86 -6.33 12.87
C GLN A 130 7.97 -4.82 12.99
N HIS A 131 7.75 -4.32 14.20
CA HIS A 131 7.94 -2.93 14.57
C HIS A 131 9.42 -2.61 14.76
N THR A 132 9.80 -1.35 14.54
CA THR A 132 11.19 -0.89 14.70
C THR A 132 11.72 -1.09 16.13
N GLU A 133 10.83 -1.07 17.10
CA GLU A 133 11.10 -1.32 18.52
C GLU A 133 11.33 -2.81 18.84
N GLY A 134 11.14 -3.70 17.87
CA GLY A 134 11.42 -5.13 17.99
C GLY A 134 10.21 -6.02 18.25
N VAL A 135 9.03 -5.45 18.51
CA VAL A 135 7.79 -6.22 18.68
C VAL A 135 7.44 -6.92 17.36
N ARG A 136 7.11 -8.21 17.45
CA ARG A 136 6.75 -9.07 16.32
C ARG A 136 5.32 -9.52 16.44
N GLU A 137 4.64 -9.53 15.31
CA GLU A 137 3.26 -9.95 15.20
C GLU A 137 3.08 -10.92 14.03
N ILE A 138 2.08 -11.79 14.14
CA ILE A 138 1.68 -12.70 13.04
C ILE A 138 0.21 -12.47 12.77
N ASN A 139 -0.12 -12.05 11.54
CA ASN A 139 -1.49 -11.72 11.10
C ASN A 139 -2.18 -10.63 11.91
N GLU A 140 -1.46 -9.88 12.72
CA GLU A 140 -1.93 -8.77 13.51
C GLU A 140 -1.02 -7.56 13.29
N LEU A 141 -1.62 -6.36 13.30
CA LEU A 141 -0.91 -5.10 13.15
C LEU A 141 -1.49 -4.07 14.12
N HIS A 142 -0.77 -3.77 15.17
CA HIS A 142 -1.14 -2.71 16.11
C HIS A 142 -0.56 -1.37 15.66
N VAL A 143 -1.39 -0.33 15.60
CA VAL A 143 -0.99 1.01 15.17
C VAL A 143 -1.67 2.10 15.99
N PRO A 144 -1.00 3.24 16.24
CA PRO A 144 -1.59 4.38 16.90
C PRO A 144 -2.52 5.16 15.99
N LEU A 145 -3.60 5.69 16.56
CA LEU A 145 -4.52 6.61 15.91
C LEU A 145 -3.79 7.90 15.51
N GLY A 146 -4.06 8.40 14.31
CA GLY A 146 -3.59 9.71 13.85
C GLY A 146 -2.11 9.80 13.50
N VAL A 147 -1.35 8.69 13.56
CA VAL A 147 0.07 8.65 13.19
C VAL A 147 0.23 8.02 11.81
N PRO A 148 1.01 8.63 10.90
CA PRO A 148 1.32 8.02 9.62
C PRO A 148 2.17 6.75 9.81
N ILE A 149 1.73 5.65 9.23
CA ILE A 149 2.41 4.35 9.26
C ILE A 149 2.90 4.04 7.85
N LYS A 150 4.20 3.77 7.72
CA LYS A 150 4.82 3.27 6.49
C LYS A 150 5.07 1.77 6.66
N LEU A 151 4.51 0.97 5.78
CA LEU A 151 4.84 -0.45 5.67
C LEU A 151 5.93 -0.64 4.61
N THR A 152 7.05 -1.25 4.99
CA THR A 152 8.07 -1.73 4.05
C THR A 152 7.93 -3.24 3.92
N MET A 153 7.58 -3.71 2.71
CA MET A 153 7.05 -5.05 2.51
C MET A 153 7.87 -5.85 1.49
N THR A 154 8.06 -7.13 1.78
CA THR A 154 8.65 -8.12 0.85
C THR A 154 7.98 -9.49 1.03
N SER A 155 8.19 -10.41 0.08
CA SER A 155 7.71 -11.79 0.17
C SER A 155 8.87 -12.77 0.23
N GLU A 156 8.71 -13.86 0.97
CA GLU A 156 9.66 -14.99 1.00
C GLU A 156 9.42 -16.01 -0.13
N ASP A 157 8.23 -16.03 -0.73
CA ASP A 157 7.83 -17.09 -1.67
C ASP A 157 7.18 -16.55 -2.95
N VAL A 158 5.88 -16.31 -2.95
CA VAL A 158 5.11 -15.88 -4.11
C VAL A 158 4.63 -14.43 -3.97
N ILE A 159 3.98 -13.91 -5.00
CA ILE A 159 3.35 -12.59 -4.93
C ILE A 159 2.12 -12.67 -4.01
N HIS A 160 2.05 -11.75 -3.05
CA HIS A 160 0.89 -11.45 -2.23
C HIS A 160 0.43 -10.00 -2.48
N ASP A 161 -0.71 -9.60 -1.94
CA ASP A 161 -1.15 -8.19 -1.92
C ASP A 161 -1.68 -7.86 -0.53
N PHE A 162 -1.05 -6.92 0.14
CA PHE A 162 -1.45 -6.47 1.47
C PHE A 162 -2.59 -5.46 1.32
N TYR A 163 -3.80 -5.86 1.68
CA TYR A 163 -5.02 -5.11 1.47
C TYR A 163 -5.79 -4.83 2.76
N ILE A 164 -6.03 -3.55 3.06
CA ILE A 164 -6.88 -3.09 4.18
C ILE A 164 -8.08 -2.35 3.59
N PRO A 165 -9.23 -3.01 3.41
CA PRO A 165 -10.41 -2.41 2.75
C PRO A 165 -10.92 -1.15 3.44
N ALA A 166 -10.94 -1.12 4.78
CA ALA A 166 -11.40 0.04 5.55
C ALA A 166 -10.52 1.29 5.34
N PHE A 167 -9.25 1.10 4.98
CA PHE A 167 -8.30 2.18 4.73
C PHE A 167 -8.20 2.55 3.24
N ARG A 168 -8.82 1.77 2.33
CA ARG A 168 -8.74 1.93 0.86
C ARG A 168 -7.31 1.87 0.33
N VAL A 169 -6.46 1.10 0.99
CA VAL A 169 -5.06 0.91 0.60
C VAL A 169 -4.78 -0.55 0.30
N LYS A 170 -4.02 -0.78 -0.76
CA LYS A 170 -3.49 -2.10 -1.10
C LYS A 170 -2.19 -1.97 -1.89
N LYS A 171 -1.33 -2.97 -1.75
CA LYS A 171 -0.05 -3.00 -2.46
C LYS A 171 0.46 -4.42 -2.60
N ASP A 172 0.94 -4.74 -3.80
CA ASP A 172 1.63 -6.00 -4.06
C ASP A 172 2.88 -6.15 -3.19
N VAL A 173 3.03 -7.35 -2.61
CA VAL A 173 4.16 -7.78 -1.81
C VAL A 173 4.94 -8.79 -2.63
N LEU A 174 6.11 -8.39 -3.11
CA LEU A 174 6.85 -9.08 -4.17
C LEU A 174 8.08 -9.80 -3.60
N PRO A 175 8.39 -11.03 -4.07
CA PRO A 175 9.63 -11.67 -3.72
C PRO A 175 10.83 -10.93 -4.35
N GLY A 176 11.91 -10.86 -3.61
CA GLY A 176 13.18 -10.33 -4.10
C GLY A 176 13.28 -8.81 -4.22
N ARG A 177 12.26 -8.06 -3.82
CA ARG A 177 12.27 -6.58 -3.82
C ARG A 177 11.36 -6.02 -2.73
N TYR A 178 11.64 -4.78 -2.32
CA TYR A 178 10.77 -4.08 -1.40
C TYR A 178 9.71 -3.26 -2.14
N THR A 179 8.52 -3.26 -1.56
CA THR A 179 7.41 -2.37 -1.91
C THR A 179 7.00 -1.60 -0.66
N SER A 180 6.44 -0.42 -0.83
CA SER A 180 5.98 0.38 0.30
C SER A 180 4.51 0.77 0.15
N LEU A 181 3.84 0.82 1.29
CA LEU A 181 2.47 1.28 1.46
C LEU A 181 2.44 2.19 2.69
N TRP A 182 1.64 3.24 2.68
CA TRP A 182 1.43 4.03 3.88
C TRP A 182 -0.04 4.37 4.08
N PHE A 183 -0.41 4.61 5.32
CA PHE A 183 -1.73 5.07 5.72
C PHE A 183 -1.66 5.82 7.05
N GLN A 184 -2.72 6.58 7.34
CA GLN A 184 -2.92 7.20 8.64
C GLN A 184 -4.36 6.91 9.06
N ALA A 185 -4.51 6.13 10.14
CA ALA A 185 -5.81 5.76 10.67
C ALA A 185 -6.52 6.97 11.31
N THR A 186 -7.83 7.10 11.07
CA THR A 186 -8.66 8.21 11.57
C THR A 186 -9.69 7.80 12.60
N LYS A 187 -9.81 6.49 12.87
CA LYS A 187 -10.76 5.94 13.84
C LYS A 187 -10.14 4.74 14.52
N THR A 188 -10.28 4.66 15.85
CA THR A 188 -9.94 3.47 16.62
C THR A 188 -10.85 2.30 16.24
N GLY A 189 -10.38 1.08 16.47
CA GLY A 189 -11.14 -0.14 16.20
C GLY A 189 -10.32 -1.22 15.54
N THR A 190 -10.98 -2.31 15.15
CA THR A 190 -10.38 -3.47 14.54
C THR A 190 -10.82 -3.59 13.08
N TYR A 191 -9.84 -3.75 12.18
CA TYR A 191 -10.05 -3.79 10.73
C TYR A 191 -9.38 -5.02 10.13
N HIS A 192 -9.95 -5.54 9.05
CA HIS A 192 -9.40 -6.70 8.36
C HIS A 192 -8.19 -6.36 7.48
N ILE A 193 -7.22 -7.27 7.47
CA ILE A 193 -6.19 -7.40 6.44
C ILE A 193 -6.56 -8.60 5.58
N PHE A 194 -6.46 -8.48 4.26
CA PHE A 194 -6.64 -9.57 3.31
C PHE A 194 -5.42 -9.69 2.40
N CYS A 195 -5.21 -10.87 1.85
CA CYS A 195 -4.38 -11.03 0.67
C CYS A 195 -5.24 -10.75 -0.58
N GLY A 196 -4.89 -9.73 -1.35
CA GLY A 196 -5.64 -9.30 -2.55
C GLY A 196 -5.14 -9.94 -3.85
N GLN A 197 -4.08 -10.76 -3.82
CA GLN A 197 -3.50 -11.47 -4.97
C GLN A 197 -3.50 -12.97 -4.72
N TYR A 198 -4.01 -13.77 -5.67
CA TYR A 198 -4.00 -15.22 -5.54
C TYR A 198 -2.58 -15.77 -5.31
N CYS A 199 -2.38 -16.43 -4.20
CA CYS A 199 -1.08 -16.88 -3.72
C CYS A 199 -1.03 -18.40 -3.38
N GLY A 200 -1.99 -19.19 -3.84
CA GLY A 200 -2.02 -20.63 -3.66
C GLY A 200 -3.28 -21.16 -2.96
N ALA A 201 -3.23 -22.40 -2.48
CA ALA A 201 -4.41 -23.16 -2.02
C ALA A 201 -5.17 -22.46 -0.87
N ASN A 202 -4.46 -21.91 0.11
CA ASN A 202 -5.06 -21.26 1.28
C ASN A 202 -5.07 -19.72 1.15
N HIS A 203 -5.12 -19.21 -0.08
CA HIS A 203 -5.19 -17.75 -0.34
C HIS A 203 -6.33 -17.07 0.44
N ALA A 204 -7.50 -17.69 0.52
CA ALA A 204 -8.66 -17.15 1.22
C ALA A 204 -8.50 -17.13 2.75
N GLU A 205 -7.57 -17.91 3.29
CA GLU A 205 -7.26 -18.00 4.72
C GLU A 205 -6.13 -17.05 5.14
N MET A 206 -5.43 -16.44 4.15
CA MET A 206 -4.39 -15.44 4.40
C MET A 206 -5.02 -14.10 4.77
N VAL A 207 -5.51 -14.04 6.00
CA VAL A 207 -6.21 -12.90 6.60
C VAL A 207 -5.49 -12.44 7.87
N GLY A 208 -5.75 -11.20 8.26
CA GLY A 208 -5.22 -10.64 9.50
C GLY A 208 -6.08 -9.47 9.99
N TRP A 209 -5.60 -8.80 11.03
CA TRP A 209 -6.30 -7.72 11.69
C TRP A 209 -5.39 -6.51 11.90
N VAL A 210 -5.94 -5.31 11.73
CA VAL A 210 -5.34 -4.06 12.19
C VAL A 210 -6.07 -3.59 13.43
N TYR A 211 -5.34 -3.39 14.51
CA TYR A 211 -5.85 -2.82 15.76
C TYR A 211 -5.39 -1.36 15.84
N VAL A 212 -6.32 -0.44 15.64
CA VAL A 212 -6.05 1.00 15.80
C VAL A 212 -6.37 1.39 17.22
N MET A 213 -5.36 1.82 17.95
CA MET A 213 -5.42 2.16 19.37
C MET A 213 -5.20 3.66 19.61
N GLU A 214 -5.65 4.16 20.75
CA GLU A 214 -5.21 5.49 21.20
C GLU A 214 -3.68 5.52 21.38
N PRO A 215 -3.00 6.64 21.12
CA PRO A 215 -1.53 6.70 21.19
C PRO A 215 -0.93 6.26 22.53
N SER A 216 -1.62 6.54 23.65
CA SER A 216 -1.21 6.10 24.99
C SER A 216 -1.32 4.58 25.18
N GLU A 217 -2.38 3.96 24.64
CA GLU A 217 -2.59 2.51 24.69
C GLU A 217 -1.57 1.80 23.82
N TYR A 218 -1.29 2.35 22.61
CA TYR A 218 -0.24 1.83 21.73
C TYR A 218 1.15 1.89 22.38
N ALA A 219 1.48 3.01 23.05
CA ALA A 219 2.76 3.13 23.76
C ALA A 219 2.87 2.13 24.92
N ALA A 220 1.78 1.89 25.66
CA ALA A 220 1.74 0.89 26.72
C ALA A 220 1.86 -0.55 26.16
N TRP A 221 1.16 -0.85 25.05
CA TRP A 221 1.26 -2.12 24.36
C TRP A 221 2.68 -2.37 23.86
N LEU A 222 3.30 -1.38 23.20
CA LEU A 222 4.64 -1.46 22.67
C LEU A 222 5.68 -1.69 23.80
N SER A 223 5.53 -1.01 24.94
CA SER A 223 6.41 -1.18 26.12
C SER A 223 6.16 -2.49 26.86
N GLY A 224 4.93 -2.99 26.91
CA GLY A 224 4.56 -4.27 27.52
C GLY A 224 5.08 -5.48 26.72
N GLY A 225 5.25 -5.34 25.40
CA GLY A 225 5.89 -6.31 24.52
C GLY A 225 7.42 -6.21 24.48
N SER A 226 8.01 -5.17 25.04
CA SER A 226 9.41 -4.77 24.86
C SER A 226 10.43 -5.49 25.75
N THR A 227 10.27 -6.79 26.02
CA THR A 227 11.39 -7.64 26.35
C THR A 227 12.22 -7.99 25.10
N HIS A 228 11.90 -7.37 23.96
CA HIS A 228 12.49 -7.69 22.67
C HIS A 228 13.56 -6.65 22.30
N GLU A 229 14.69 -7.17 21.89
CA GLU A 229 15.78 -6.43 21.24
C GLU A 229 15.23 -5.67 20.01
N SER A 230 15.52 -4.37 19.88
CA SER A 230 15.08 -3.59 18.71
C SER A 230 15.63 -4.18 17.41
N MET A 231 14.99 -3.87 16.27
CA MET A 231 15.50 -4.35 14.98
C MET A 231 16.94 -3.93 14.71
N ALA A 232 17.32 -2.71 15.08
CA ALA A 232 18.67 -2.23 14.92
C ALA A 232 19.66 -2.99 15.82
N GLN A 233 19.30 -3.29 17.08
CA GLN A 233 20.13 -4.10 17.99
C GLN A 233 20.24 -5.55 17.51
N ALA A 234 19.13 -6.16 17.07
CA ALA A 234 19.16 -7.49 16.46
C ALA A 234 20.03 -7.51 15.20
N GLY A 235 19.96 -6.47 14.37
CA GLY A 235 20.80 -6.29 13.20
C GLY A 235 22.28 -6.11 13.56
N GLU A 236 22.61 -5.36 14.61
CA GLU A 236 23.98 -5.20 15.11
C GLU A 236 24.58 -6.54 15.56
N ARG A 237 23.79 -7.30 16.31
CA ARG A 237 24.19 -8.65 16.74
C ARG A 237 24.45 -9.58 15.56
N LEU A 238 23.53 -9.59 14.57
CA LEU A 238 23.69 -10.35 13.34
C LEU A 238 24.92 -9.91 12.54
N PHE A 239 25.14 -8.60 12.41
CA PHE A 239 26.27 -8.00 11.72
C PHE A 239 27.60 -8.50 12.29
N THR A 240 27.68 -8.63 13.62
CA THR A 240 28.82 -9.19 14.32
C THR A 240 28.92 -10.70 14.12
N GLN A 241 27.83 -11.45 14.29
CA GLN A 241 27.79 -12.91 14.15
C GLN A 241 28.15 -13.41 12.74
N LEU A 242 27.71 -12.67 11.71
CA LEU A 242 28.00 -12.97 10.31
C LEU A 242 29.39 -12.47 9.86
N GLY A 243 30.16 -11.84 10.74
CA GLY A 243 31.51 -11.38 10.47
C GLY A 243 31.60 -10.13 9.58
N CYS A 244 30.51 -9.39 9.40
CA CYS A 244 30.48 -8.19 8.55
C CYS A 244 31.44 -7.10 9.05
N THR A 245 31.66 -7.03 10.37
CA THR A 245 32.64 -6.12 11.04
C THR A 245 34.05 -6.29 10.54
N THR A 246 34.41 -7.47 10.02
CA THR A 246 35.78 -7.76 9.52
C THR A 246 36.12 -6.92 8.27
N CYS A 247 35.11 -6.55 7.48
CA CYS A 247 35.30 -5.80 6.24
C CYS A 247 34.75 -4.37 6.33
N HIS A 248 33.63 -4.18 7.03
CA HIS A 248 32.95 -2.89 7.16
C HIS A 248 33.33 -2.19 8.46
N VAL A 249 34.45 -1.50 8.44
CA VAL A 249 35.01 -0.76 9.58
C VAL A 249 34.61 0.71 9.50
N ALA A 250 34.29 1.34 10.65
CA ALA A 250 33.74 2.69 10.69
C ALA A 250 34.70 3.77 10.12
N ASP A 251 36.02 3.56 10.21
CA ASP A 251 37.06 4.49 9.74
C ASP A 251 37.47 4.31 8.27
N ASN A 252 36.75 3.50 7.49
CA ASN A 252 37.07 3.15 6.11
C ASN A 252 38.41 2.43 5.88
N THR A 253 39.06 1.91 6.91
CA THR A 253 40.30 1.12 6.76
C THR A 253 40.03 -0.33 6.35
N GLY A 254 38.78 -0.75 6.34
CA GLY A 254 38.36 -2.09 6.01
C GLY A 254 38.38 -2.42 4.51
N ARG A 255 38.14 -3.69 4.19
CA ARG A 255 38.09 -4.20 2.82
C ARG A 255 36.76 -3.86 2.12
N GLY A 256 35.74 -3.41 2.87
CA GLY A 256 34.46 -2.90 2.42
C GLY A 256 34.26 -1.44 2.86
N PRO A 257 33.27 -0.74 2.31
CA PRO A 257 32.97 0.65 2.68
C PRO A 257 32.50 0.75 4.13
N SER A 258 32.80 1.89 4.78
CA SER A 258 32.10 2.23 6.03
C SER A 258 30.61 2.39 5.75
N LEU A 259 29.79 1.84 6.63
CA LEU A 259 28.35 1.94 6.54
C LEU A 259 27.78 3.13 7.32
N VAL A 260 28.66 3.85 8.06
CA VAL A 260 28.27 5.02 8.86
C VAL A 260 27.80 6.14 7.95
N GLY A 261 26.54 6.54 8.12
CA GLY A 261 25.92 7.61 7.34
C GLY A 261 25.83 7.33 5.84
N LEU A 262 25.92 6.07 5.40
CA LEU A 262 25.84 5.67 4.00
C LEU A 262 24.39 5.68 3.48
N TYR A 263 23.44 5.30 4.31
CA TYR A 263 22.02 5.24 3.95
C TYR A 263 21.48 6.60 3.47
N GLY A 264 20.74 6.60 2.38
CA GLY A 264 20.15 7.80 1.77
C GLY A 264 21.11 8.61 0.90
N LYS A 265 22.41 8.26 0.82
CA LYS A 265 23.37 8.95 -0.05
C LYS A 265 23.39 8.38 -1.46
N PRO A 266 23.65 9.22 -2.50
CA PRO A 266 23.94 8.73 -3.83
C PRO A 266 25.35 8.13 -3.88
N GLU A 267 25.46 6.88 -4.33
CA GLU A 267 26.73 6.18 -4.51
C GLU A 267 26.90 5.75 -5.97
N LYS A 268 28.11 5.96 -6.51
CA LYS A 268 28.45 5.53 -7.85
C LYS A 268 28.96 4.08 -7.83
N LEU A 269 28.29 3.20 -8.56
CA LEU A 269 28.69 1.80 -8.68
C LEU A 269 29.83 1.64 -9.70
N ARG A 270 30.56 0.52 -9.63
CA ARG A 270 31.59 0.16 -10.63
C ARG A 270 31.04 0.06 -12.04
N SER A 271 29.74 -0.25 -12.21
CA SER A 271 29.03 -0.21 -13.48
C SER A 271 28.96 1.18 -14.12
N GLY A 272 29.24 2.24 -13.37
CA GLY A 272 29.08 3.64 -13.76
C GLY A 272 27.73 4.25 -13.39
N GLU A 273 26.76 3.46 -12.97
CA GLU A 273 25.45 3.89 -12.51
C GLU A 273 25.56 4.55 -11.12
N THR A 274 24.84 5.64 -10.90
CA THR A 274 24.67 6.26 -9.57
C THR A 274 23.32 5.88 -9.00
N ARG A 275 23.30 5.27 -7.81
CA ARG A 275 22.09 4.85 -7.12
C ARG A 275 22.06 5.42 -5.70
N ILE A 276 20.85 5.71 -5.22
CA ILE A 276 20.63 6.04 -3.80
C ILE A 276 20.77 4.74 -2.99
N VAL A 277 21.50 4.83 -1.88
CA VAL A 277 21.62 3.70 -0.94
C VAL A 277 20.33 3.61 -0.13
N ASP A 278 19.39 2.86 -0.66
CA ASP A 278 18.10 2.53 -0.07
C ASP A 278 18.07 1.09 0.47
N GLU A 279 16.94 0.68 1.03
CA GLU A 279 16.74 -0.67 1.54
C GLU A 279 16.95 -1.73 0.46
N ALA A 280 16.51 -1.45 -0.76
CA ALA A 280 16.62 -2.37 -1.89
C ALA A 280 18.08 -2.56 -2.31
N LEU A 281 18.89 -1.49 -2.36
CA LEU A 281 20.30 -1.57 -2.68
C LEU A 281 21.08 -2.31 -1.61
N ILE A 282 20.81 -2.05 -0.32
CA ILE A 282 21.44 -2.76 0.81
C ILE A 282 21.09 -4.25 0.75
N ARG A 283 19.81 -4.60 0.56
CA ARG A 283 19.41 -6.00 0.37
C ARG A 283 20.16 -6.66 -0.78
N GLN A 284 20.21 -5.98 -1.93
CA GLN A 284 20.92 -6.46 -3.12
C GLN A 284 22.40 -6.69 -2.82
N ALA A 285 23.05 -5.79 -2.07
CA ALA A 285 24.46 -5.94 -1.67
C ALA A 285 24.69 -7.13 -0.74
N ILE A 286 23.77 -7.43 0.16
CA ILE A 286 23.84 -8.57 1.08
C ILE A 286 23.63 -9.90 0.34
N VAL A 287 22.59 -9.97 -0.50
CA VAL A 287 22.17 -11.22 -1.14
C VAL A 287 22.94 -11.50 -2.44
N PHE A 288 23.23 -10.45 -3.23
CA PHE A 288 23.92 -10.52 -4.52
C PHE A 288 25.09 -9.53 -4.59
N PRO A 289 26.13 -9.64 -3.74
CA PRO A 289 27.15 -8.61 -3.56
C PRO A 289 27.91 -8.27 -4.84
N ASN A 290 28.09 -9.21 -5.74
CA ASN A 290 28.78 -8.96 -7.01
C ASN A 290 28.00 -8.06 -7.97
N SER A 291 26.73 -7.80 -7.73
CA SER A 291 25.90 -6.87 -8.50
C SER A 291 25.98 -5.43 -7.99
N VAL A 292 26.53 -5.21 -6.79
CA VAL A 292 26.62 -3.90 -6.12
C VAL A 292 28.06 -3.70 -5.65
N ILE A 293 28.92 -3.27 -6.54
CA ILE A 293 30.35 -3.05 -6.24
C ILE A 293 30.65 -1.55 -6.35
N LEU A 294 31.23 -0.98 -5.31
CA LEU A 294 31.77 0.38 -5.32
C LEU A 294 33.14 0.41 -6.01
N PRO A 295 33.51 1.49 -6.75
CA PRO A 295 34.72 1.52 -7.57
C PRO A 295 36.02 1.22 -6.83
N ASN A 296 36.13 1.67 -5.58
CA ASN A 296 37.35 1.61 -4.79
C ASN A 296 37.48 0.34 -3.92
N TYR A 297 36.53 -0.59 -4.03
CA TYR A 297 36.52 -1.80 -3.19
C TYR A 297 36.59 -3.07 -4.06
N PRO A 298 37.33 -4.09 -3.62
CA PRO A 298 37.41 -5.37 -4.30
C PRO A 298 36.10 -6.18 -4.15
N PRO A 299 35.73 -7.06 -5.10
CA PRO A 299 34.55 -7.90 -5.04
C PRO A 299 34.75 -9.11 -4.13
N VAL A 300 34.95 -8.86 -2.82
CA VAL A 300 35.29 -9.90 -1.84
C VAL A 300 34.18 -10.17 -0.82
N MET A 301 33.06 -9.45 -0.89
CA MET A 301 31.92 -9.67 -0.02
C MET A 301 31.28 -11.02 -0.36
N PRO A 302 31.11 -11.95 0.61
CA PRO A 302 30.43 -13.22 0.37
C PRO A 302 28.93 -12.99 0.18
N THR A 303 28.29 -13.90 -0.54
CA THR A 303 26.83 -13.91 -0.60
C THR A 303 26.23 -14.52 0.67
N PHE A 304 25.17 -13.92 1.17
CA PHE A 304 24.37 -14.46 2.27
C PHE A 304 23.04 -15.07 1.79
N GLN A 305 22.88 -15.22 0.47
CA GLN A 305 21.69 -15.87 -0.11
C GLN A 305 21.54 -17.29 0.42
N GLY A 306 20.35 -17.60 0.98
CA GLY A 306 20.05 -18.90 1.55
C GLY A 306 20.69 -19.19 2.94
N GLN A 307 21.52 -18.28 3.46
CA GLN A 307 22.10 -18.37 4.82
C GLN A 307 21.28 -17.61 5.85
N ILE A 308 20.59 -16.54 5.42
CA ILE A 308 19.72 -15.70 6.24
C ILE A 308 18.36 -15.55 5.56
N ASN A 309 17.32 -15.39 6.37
CA ASN A 309 15.96 -15.13 5.89
C ASN A 309 15.70 -13.62 5.69
N GLU A 310 14.57 -13.26 5.07
CA GLU A 310 14.23 -11.85 4.78
C GLU A 310 14.07 -11.01 6.07
N GLU A 311 13.60 -11.59 7.15
CA GLU A 311 13.50 -10.90 8.44
C GLU A 311 14.89 -10.49 8.97
N GLN A 312 15.87 -11.37 8.89
CA GLN A 312 17.26 -11.10 9.26
C GLN A 312 17.91 -10.05 8.34
N VAL A 313 17.58 -10.07 7.04
CA VAL A 313 18.01 -9.02 6.11
C VAL A 313 17.43 -7.67 6.53
N LEU A 314 16.15 -7.60 6.90
CA LEU A 314 15.51 -6.37 7.38
C LEU A 314 16.13 -5.86 8.68
N GLN A 315 16.52 -6.75 9.61
CA GLN A 315 17.26 -6.38 10.82
C GLN A 315 18.61 -5.75 10.49
N LEU A 316 19.37 -6.34 9.57
CA LEU A 316 20.65 -5.77 9.10
C LEU A 316 20.45 -4.40 8.46
N ILE A 317 19.41 -4.22 7.66
CA ILE A 317 19.05 -2.93 7.04
C ILE A 317 18.72 -1.90 8.13
N ALA A 318 17.93 -2.27 9.14
CA ALA A 318 17.60 -1.39 10.25
C ALA A 318 18.86 -0.95 11.02
N TYR A 319 19.81 -1.85 11.20
CA TYR A 319 21.10 -1.50 11.80
C TYR A 319 21.87 -0.49 10.94
N VAL A 320 22.03 -0.75 9.63
CA VAL A 320 22.72 0.18 8.73
C VAL A 320 22.06 1.56 8.71
N LYS A 321 20.72 1.63 8.74
CA LYS A 321 19.98 2.90 8.87
C LYS A 321 20.31 3.63 10.18
N SER A 322 20.40 2.92 11.29
CA SER A 322 20.70 3.49 12.60
C SER A 322 22.09 4.13 12.68
N LEU A 323 23.07 3.63 11.93
CA LEU A 323 24.41 4.20 11.85
C LEU A 323 24.45 5.62 11.25
N GLY A 324 23.44 6.01 10.47
CA GLY A 324 23.30 7.37 9.95
C GLY A 324 22.66 8.36 10.93
N THR A 325 21.91 7.86 11.91
CA THR A 325 21.22 8.71 12.90
C THR A 325 22.18 9.15 14.03
N GLN A 326 23.18 8.35 14.35
CA GLN A 326 24.19 8.66 15.38
C GLN A 326 25.05 9.89 15.03
N GLU A 327 25.27 10.17 13.74
CA GLU A 327 26.01 11.37 13.31
C GLU A 327 25.24 12.68 13.55
N ARG A 328 23.90 12.66 13.60
CA ARG A 328 23.08 13.86 13.84
C ARG A 328 22.96 14.25 15.31
N THR A 329 23.16 13.32 16.22
CA THR A 329 23.08 13.55 17.67
C THR A 329 24.44 13.91 18.27
N ALA A 330 25.56 13.76 17.54
CA ALA A 330 26.90 14.08 17.95
C ALA A 330 27.41 15.44 17.45
N LYS A 331 26.58 16.21 16.75
CA LYS A 331 26.80 17.61 16.34
C LYS A 331 25.83 18.55 17.05
#